data_9dc6b7149151fc20ed858652ca7d3a69
#
_entry.id   9dc6b7149151fc20ed858652ca7d3a69
#
_cell.length_a   1.000
_cell.length_b   1.000
_cell.length_c   1.000
_cell.angle_alpha   90.00
_cell.angle_beta   90.00
_cell.angle_gamma   90.00
#
_symmetry.space_group_name_H-M   'P 1'
#
loop_
_entity.id
_entity.type
_entity.pdbx_description
1 polymer ?
#
loop_
_entity_poly.entity_id
_entity_poly.type
_entity_poly.pdbx_seq_one_letter_code
_entity_poly.pdbx_strand_id
1 'polypeptide(L)'
;MTDTIRLPDELGRAIQRRRQALRLSKKALAERAGKVREVVYRLEAGDDVTVSSLLAVLGALGLAMRIDEAGLPTMQEVADRFADDDD
;
A
#
# COMPACT_ATOMS: atom_id res chain seq x y z
N MET A 1 3.57 -15.13 -2.44
CA MET A 1 4.63 -14.24 -2.89
C MET A 1 4.48 -12.88 -2.26
N THR A 2 5.54 -12.33 -1.72
CA THR A 2 5.50 -11.06 -1.01
C THR A 2 6.18 -10.01 -1.86
N ASP A 3 5.44 -8.96 -2.22
CA ASP A 3 5.99 -7.84 -2.98
C ASP A 3 6.43 -6.75 -2.02
N THR A 4 7.64 -6.23 -2.24
CA THR A 4 8.08 -5.05 -1.53
C THR A 4 7.63 -3.84 -2.32
N ILE A 5 6.81 -3.00 -1.71
CA ILE A 5 6.22 -1.83 -2.37
C ILE A 5 6.93 -0.58 -1.85
N ARG A 6 7.49 0.19 -2.78
CA ARG A 6 8.23 1.41 -2.45
C ARG A 6 7.66 2.66 -3.12
N LEU A 7 6.83 2.47 -4.15
CA LEU A 7 6.29 3.56 -4.95
C LEU A 7 4.78 3.45 -5.05
N PRO A 8 4.07 4.58 -5.16
CA PRO A 8 2.60 4.55 -5.25
C PRO A 8 2.06 3.74 -6.42
N ASP A 9 2.72 3.76 -7.57
CA ASP A 9 2.27 2.99 -8.74
C ASP A 9 2.46 1.50 -8.54
N GLU A 10 3.48 1.07 -7.79
CA GLU A 10 3.65 -0.33 -7.42
C GLU A 10 2.51 -0.80 -6.53
N LEU A 11 2.12 0.05 -5.57
CA LEU A 11 0.98 -0.22 -4.71
C LEU A 11 -0.30 -0.34 -5.52
N GLY A 12 -0.50 0.58 -6.46
CA GLY A 12 -1.68 0.57 -7.34
C GLY A 12 -1.78 -0.74 -8.12
N ARG A 13 -0.67 -1.20 -8.67
CA ARG A 13 -0.65 -2.47 -9.42
C ARG A 13 -0.94 -3.67 -8.52
N ALA A 14 -0.41 -3.67 -7.30
CA ALA A 14 -0.65 -4.75 -6.36
C ALA A 14 -2.14 -4.81 -5.96
N ILE A 15 -2.74 -3.66 -5.71
CA ILE A 15 -4.17 -3.56 -5.41
C ILE A 15 -5.01 -4.06 -6.59
N GLN A 16 -4.66 -3.63 -7.80
CA GLN A 16 -5.36 -4.04 -9.00
C GLN A 16 -5.30 -5.56 -9.19
N ARG A 17 -4.12 -6.16 -9.05
CA ARG A 17 -3.94 -7.60 -9.19
C ARG A 17 -4.78 -8.36 -8.17
N ARG A 18 -4.77 -7.91 -6.93
CA ARG A 18 -5.56 -8.57 -5.87
C ARG A 18 -7.05 -8.44 -6.14
N ARG A 19 -7.49 -7.24 -6.55
CA ARG A 19 -8.90 -7.01 -6.90
C ARG A 19 -9.33 -7.95 -8.02
N GLN A 20 -8.53 -8.04 -9.08
CA GLN A 20 -8.83 -8.91 -10.22
C GLN A 20 -8.83 -10.38 -9.83
N ALA A 21 -7.90 -10.79 -8.96
CA ALA A 21 -7.86 -12.17 -8.47
C ALA A 21 -9.13 -12.53 -7.70
N LEU A 22 -9.73 -11.56 -6.99
CA LEU A 22 -10.98 -11.75 -6.28
C LEU A 22 -12.21 -11.51 -7.16
N ARG A 23 -12.00 -11.19 -8.43
CA ARG A 23 -13.05 -10.93 -9.42
C ARG A 23 -13.98 -9.80 -8.99
N LEU A 24 -13.42 -8.76 -8.39
CA LEU A 24 -14.18 -7.59 -7.98
C LEU A 24 -14.02 -6.47 -8.99
N SER A 25 -15.12 -5.78 -9.29
CA SER A 25 -15.06 -4.51 -10.01
C SER A 25 -14.54 -3.43 -9.06
N LYS A 26 -14.07 -2.32 -9.62
CA LYS A 26 -13.66 -1.19 -8.80
C LYS A 26 -14.81 -0.68 -7.95
N LYS A 27 -16.03 -0.65 -8.52
CA LYS A 27 -17.23 -0.26 -7.79
C LYS A 27 -17.50 -1.19 -6.62
N ALA A 28 -17.43 -2.50 -6.85
CA ALA A 28 -17.67 -3.48 -5.80
C ALA A 28 -16.64 -3.37 -4.68
N LEU A 29 -15.37 -3.14 -5.04
CA LEU A 29 -14.33 -2.95 -4.05
C LEU A 29 -14.60 -1.69 -3.22
N ALA A 30 -14.95 -0.58 -3.87
CA ALA A 30 -15.26 0.66 -3.17
C ALA A 30 -16.41 0.46 -2.18
N GLU A 31 -17.49 -0.19 -2.61
CA GLU A 31 -18.62 -0.48 -1.74
C GLU A 31 -18.21 -1.33 -0.54
N ARG A 32 -17.40 -2.36 -0.77
CA ARG A 32 -16.91 -3.23 0.30
C ARG A 32 -16.03 -2.47 1.30
N ALA A 33 -15.26 -1.51 0.80
CA ALA A 33 -14.38 -0.68 1.64
C ALA A 33 -15.13 0.48 2.33
N GLY A 34 -16.39 0.72 1.96
CA GLY A 34 -17.14 1.87 2.46
C GLY A 34 -16.62 3.19 1.95
N LYS A 35 -16.08 3.20 0.73
CA LYS A 35 -15.48 4.38 0.12
C LYS A 35 -16.13 4.66 -1.23
N VAL A 36 -15.96 5.91 -1.72
CA VAL A 36 -16.40 6.26 -3.05
C VAL A 36 -15.47 5.61 -4.09
N ARG A 37 -16.02 5.35 -5.27
CA ARG A 37 -15.31 4.66 -6.34
C ARG A 37 -14.00 5.36 -6.73
N GLU A 38 -13.98 6.68 -6.65
CA GLU A 38 -12.79 7.47 -6.98
C GLU A 38 -11.56 7.09 -6.17
N VAL A 39 -11.75 6.68 -4.91
CA VAL A 39 -10.64 6.23 -4.05
C VAL A 39 -9.92 5.04 -4.69
N VAL A 40 -10.67 4.07 -5.20
CA VAL A 40 -10.11 2.90 -5.86
C VAL A 40 -9.38 3.30 -7.14
N TYR A 41 -10.01 4.17 -7.96
CA TYR A 41 -9.37 4.65 -9.19
C TYR A 41 -8.05 5.34 -8.91
N ARG A 42 -8.02 6.21 -7.91
CA ARG A 42 -6.79 6.94 -7.55
C ARG A 42 -5.71 6.00 -7.04
N LEU A 43 -6.07 5.06 -6.17
CA LEU A 43 -5.11 4.09 -5.66
C LEU A 43 -4.47 3.26 -6.78
N GLU A 44 -5.27 2.75 -7.71
CA GLU A 44 -4.76 1.93 -8.79
C GLU A 44 -3.95 2.74 -9.80
N ALA A 45 -4.20 4.04 -9.88
CA ALA A 45 -3.43 4.93 -10.75
C ALA A 45 -2.12 5.43 -10.08
N GLY A 46 -1.91 5.13 -8.81
CA GLY A 46 -0.75 5.63 -8.09
C GLY A 46 -0.91 7.05 -7.57
N ASP A 47 -2.13 7.56 -7.52
CA ASP A 47 -2.42 8.89 -7.02
C ASP A 47 -2.61 8.89 -5.51
N ASP A 48 -2.56 10.07 -4.91
CA ASP A 48 -2.69 10.22 -3.47
C ASP A 48 -4.09 9.93 -2.98
N VAL A 49 -4.16 9.21 -1.87
CA VAL A 49 -5.38 9.04 -1.08
C VAL A 49 -4.99 9.14 0.38
N THR A 50 -5.97 9.27 1.26
CA THR A 50 -5.68 9.27 2.70
C THR A 50 -5.22 7.87 3.13
N VAL A 51 -4.40 7.83 4.18
CA VAL A 51 -3.95 6.56 4.75
C VAL A 51 -5.14 5.73 5.23
N SER A 52 -6.13 6.37 5.83
CA SER A 52 -7.32 5.65 6.29
C SER A 52 -8.09 5.02 5.14
N SER A 53 -8.18 5.71 4.00
CA SER A 53 -8.81 5.14 2.80
C SER A 53 -8.02 3.96 2.25
N LEU A 54 -6.69 4.08 2.21
CA LEU A 54 -5.82 2.98 1.78
C LEU A 54 -6.04 1.75 2.65
N LEU A 55 -6.02 1.93 3.97
CA LEU A 55 -6.20 0.81 4.89
C LEU A 55 -7.59 0.17 4.76
N ALA A 56 -8.63 0.98 4.50
CA ALA A 56 -9.96 0.45 4.28
C ALA A 56 -10.02 -0.40 3.01
N VAL A 57 -9.39 0.04 1.94
CA VAL A 57 -9.34 -0.73 0.68
C VAL A 57 -8.55 -2.02 0.87
N LEU A 58 -7.41 -1.96 1.54
CA LEU A 58 -6.62 -3.17 1.83
C LEU A 58 -7.45 -4.17 2.64
N GLY A 59 -8.14 -3.71 3.68
CA GLY A 59 -9.00 -4.57 4.49
C GLY A 59 -10.09 -5.23 3.67
N ALA A 60 -10.70 -4.49 2.75
CA ALA A 60 -11.73 -5.01 1.85
C ALA A 60 -11.19 -6.09 0.91
N LEU A 61 -9.89 -6.07 0.63
CA LEU A 61 -9.22 -7.07 -0.20
C LEU A 61 -8.67 -8.24 0.62
N GLY A 62 -8.86 -8.24 1.93
CA GLY A 62 -8.30 -9.25 2.80
C GLY A 62 -6.81 -9.09 3.02
N LEU A 63 -6.30 -7.87 2.85
CA LEU A 63 -4.90 -7.56 2.99
C LEU A 63 -4.66 -6.67 4.21
N ALA A 64 -3.43 -6.68 4.69
CA ALA A 64 -2.99 -5.81 5.77
C ALA A 64 -1.66 -5.18 5.38
N MET A 65 -1.41 -4.00 5.92
CA MET A 65 -0.12 -3.34 5.71
C MET A 65 0.88 -3.82 6.73
N ARG A 66 2.11 -3.95 6.28
CA ARG A 66 3.22 -4.35 7.10
C ARG A 66 4.37 -3.40 6.84
N ILE A 67 5.13 -3.08 7.87
CA ILE A 67 6.28 -2.18 7.76
C ILE A 67 7.54 -2.97 8.07
N ASP A 68 8.42 -3.06 7.10
CA ASP A 68 9.68 -3.80 7.20
C ASP A 68 10.83 -2.88 6.82
N GLU A 69 12.03 -3.26 7.22
CA GLU A 69 13.20 -2.57 6.71
C GLU A 69 13.32 -2.79 5.21
N ALA A 70 13.75 -1.75 4.50
CA ALA A 70 13.78 -1.76 3.04
C ALA A 70 14.97 -2.53 2.45
N GLY A 71 15.54 -3.45 3.19
CA GLY A 71 16.68 -4.26 2.80
C GLY A 71 17.75 -4.20 3.87
N LEU A 72 18.90 -4.79 3.58
CA LEU A 72 20.03 -4.73 4.50
C LEU A 72 20.67 -3.35 4.42
N PRO A 73 20.75 -2.61 5.53
CA PRO A 73 21.39 -1.30 5.52
C PRO A 73 22.89 -1.43 5.30
N THR A 74 23.48 -0.41 4.63
CA THR A 74 24.93 -0.31 4.54
C THR A 74 25.49 0.10 5.91
N MET A 75 26.77 -0.05 6.09
CA MET A 75 27.42 0.39 7.33
C MET A 75 27.20 1.89 7.57
N GLN A 76 27.21 2.68 6.50
CA GLN A 76 26.98 4.11 6.60
C GLN A 76 25.54 4.41 7.03
N GLU A 77 24.59 3.70 6.48
CA GLU A 77 23.18 3.86 6.86
C GLU A 77 22.95 3.49 8.31
N VAL A 78 23.61 2.44 8.78
CA VAL A 78 23.52 2.03 10.19
C VAL A 78 24.09 3.12 11.08
N ALA A 79 25.24 3.68 10.75
CA ALA A 79 25.87 4.75 11.51
C ALA A 79 24.96 5.98 11.57
N ASP A 80 24.39 6.38 10.43
CA ASP A 80 23.49 7.55 10.36
C ASP A 80 22.24 7.31 11.20
N ARG A 81 21.71 6.09 11.21
CA ARG A 81 20.54 5.76 11.98
C ARG A 81 20.79 5.85 13.48
N PHE A 82 21.95 5.39 13.93
CA PHE A 82 22.32 5.50 15.34
C PHE A 82 22.60 6.94 15.74
N ALA A 83 23.13 7.76 14.84
CA ALA A 83 23.32 9.18 15.12
C ALA A 83 21.98 9.89 15.32
N ASP A 84 20.96 9.53 14.53
CA ASP A 84 19.62 10.10 14.66
C ASP A 84 18.93 9.66 15.92
N ASP A 85 19.25 8.50 16.45
CA ASP A 85 18.63 7.97 17.66
C ASP A 85 19.20 8.56 18.95
N ASP A 86 20.21 9.40 18.86
CA ASP A 86 20.87 10.01 20.00
C ASP A 86 20.11 11.23 20.56
N ASP A 87 18.93 11.47 20.13
CA ASP A 87 18.10 12.57 20.66
C ASP A 87 17.62 12.31 22.05
#